data_d5293413d3aa755c03e5d2746a71af6c
#
_entry.id   d5293413d3aa755c03e5d2746a71af6c
#
_cell.length_a   1.000
_cell.length_b   1.000
_cell.length_c   1.000
_cell.angle_alpha   90.00
_cell.angle_beta   90.00
_cell.angle_gamma   90.00
#
_symmetry.space_group_name_H-M   'P 1'
#
loop_
_entity.id
_entity.type
_entity.pdbx_description
1 polymer ?
#
loop_
_entity_poly.entity_id
_entity_poly.type
_entity_poly.pdbx_seq_one_letter_code
_entity_poly.pdbx_strand_id
1 'polypeptide(L)'
;MLVLDQPIPTLFVDYDGTLHRGHAVLDADGNVLLDSGQPLFEYAPLLAEMLEPYPDVQIVLTTSWLDTLPLDQVVSYLPAALARRVVGTTCGIKARFGYLMDGSARTYIIRSYVFAKRLKNWLAIDDSVFGAFHLSTDFLDLSSHLVLLDAQRGIGDAQVQQRIREWLVEVHPLSSS
;
A
#
# COMPACT_ATOMS: atom_id res chain seq x y z
N MET A 1 3.34 -30.33 9.92
CA MET A 1 3.89 -29.04 10.38
C MET A 1 2.80 -27.99 10.23
N LEU A 2 2.26 -27.49 11.34
CA LEU A 2 1.29 -26.38 11.28
C LEU A 2 2.02 -25.12 10.79
N VAL A 3 1.66 -24.66 9.61
CA VAL A 3 2.16 -23.38 9.10
C VAL A 3 1.34 -22.29 9.78
N LEU A 4 1.97 -21.55 10.68
CA LEU A 4 1.31 -20.47 11.41
C LEU A 4 1.09 -19.25 10.51
N ASP A 5 0.00 -18.54 10.76
CA ASP A 5 -0.25 -17.24 10.11
C ASP A 5 0.82 -16.23 10.52
N GLN A 6 1.18 -15.33 9.60
CA GLN A 6 2.16 -14.28 9.87
C GLN A 6 1.46 -13.09 10.57
N PRO A 7 1.73 -12.85 11.87
CA PRO A 7 1.03 -11.82 12.64
C PRO A 7 1.62 -10.42 12.49
N ILE A 8 2.81 -10.28 11.89
CA ILE A 8 3.49 -8.97 11.79
C ILE A 8 2.64 -8.00 10.98
N PRO A 9 2.29 -6.83 11.54
CA PRO A 9 1.48 -5.85 10.84
C PRO A 9 2.13 -5.41 9.54
N THR A 10 1.39 -5.51 8.44
CA THR A 10 1.88 -5.23 7.09
C THR A 10 1.00 -4.19 6.40
N LEU A 11 1.59 -3.10 5.98
CA LEU A 11 0.95 -2.03 5.23
C LEU A 11 1.37 -2.12 3.76
N PHE A 12 0.39 -2.30 2.87
CA PHE A 12 0.61 -2.19 1.42
C PHE A 12 0.48 -0.72 1.04
N VAL A 13 1.49 -0.20 0.36
CA VAL A 13 1.59 1.23 0.04
C VAL A 13 1.85 1.41 -1.44
N ASP A 14 0.98 2.16 -2.11
CA ASP A 14 1.21 2.69 -3.45
C ASP A 14 1.87 4.07 -3.38
N TYR A 15 2.40 4.54 -4.50
CA TYR A 15 2.98 5.88 -4.62
C TYR A 15 2.00 6.88 -5.22
N ASP A 16 1.65 6.68 -6.49
CA ASP A 16 0.75 7.57 -7.22
C ASP A 16 -0.64 7.60 -6.58
N GLY A 17 -1.17 8.81 -6.38
CA GLY A 17 -2.46 8.99 -5.73
C GLY A 17 -2.53 8.56 -4.27
N THR A 18 -1.40 8.28 -3.63
CA THR A 18 -1.28 7.78 -2.25
C THR A 18 -0.31 8.63 -1.43
N LEU A 19 1.00 8.55 -1.67
CA LEU A 19 2.01 9.35 -0.97
C LEU A 19 2.23 10.73 -1.59
N HIS A 20 1.63 10.97 -2.73
CA HIS A 20 1.52 12.26 -3.40
C HIS A 20 0.25 12.30 -4.24
N ARG A 21 -0.17 13.50 -4.59
CA ARG A 21 -1.35 13.72 -5.45
C ARG A 21 -1.01 13.48 -6.91
N GLY A 22 -1.90 12.80 -7.63
CA GLY A 22 -1.77 12.55 -9.06
C GLY A 22 -0.81 11.42 -9.39
N HIS A 23 -0.41 11.37 -10.65
CA HIS A 23 0.36 10.29 -11.25
C HIS A 23 1.70 10.79 -11.78
N ALA A 24 2.72 9.95 -11.67
CA ALA A 24 4.04 10.25 -12.17
C ALA A 24 4.07 10.23 -13.71
N VAL A 25 4.78 11.19 -14.26
CA VAL A 25 5.11 11.29 -15.68
C VAL A 25 6.62 11.58 -15.81
N LEU A 26 7.22 11.09 -16.90
CA LEU A 26 8.60 11.42 -17.22
C LEU A 26 8.64 12.64 -18.14
N ASP A 27 9.50 13.59 -17.85
CA ASP A 27 9.77 14.72 -18.75
C ASP A 27 10.75 14.28 -19.88
N ALA A 28 11.03 15.20 -20.80
CA ALA A 28 11.94 14.95 -21.93
C ALA A 28 13.38 14.59 -21.49
N ASP A 29 13.78 14.99 -20.27
CA ASP A 29 15.11 14.73 -19.71
C ASP A 29 15.12 13.49 -18.82
N GLY A 30 13.98 12.79 -18.70
CA GLY A 30 13.84 11.58 -17.88
C GLY A 30 13.62 11.84 -16.39
N ASN A 31 13.32 13.08 -16.00
CA ASN A 31 12.96 13.40 -14.63
C ASN A 31 11.51 12.98 -14.33
N VAL A 32 11.28 12.52 -13.11
CA VAL A 32 9.93 12.18 -12.64
C VAL A 32 9.24 13.44 -12.14
N LEU A 33 8.09 13.74 -12.71
CA LEU A 33 7.21 14.84 -12.31
C LEU A 33 5.82 14.27 -12.04
N LEU A 34 4.98 15.04 -11.35
CA LEU A 34 3.58 14.69 -11.16
C LEU A 34 2.68 15.48 -12.10
N ASP A 35 1.68 14.83 -12.69
CA ASP A 35 0.66 15.46 -13.52
C ASP A 35 -0.16 16.50 -12.75
N SER A 36 -0.23 16.38 -11.43
CA SER A 36 -0.87 17.34 -10.54
C SER A 36 -0.07 18.64 -10.34
N GLY A 37 1.21 18.67 -10.73
CA GLY A 37 2.12 19.77 -10.45
C GLY A 37 2.52 19.90 -8.97
N GLN A 38 2.16 18.94 -8.13
CA GLN A 38 2.48 18.92 -6.71
C GLN A 38 3.86 18.30 -6.46
N PRO A 39 4.47 18.53 -5.28
CA PRO A 39 5.74 17.92 -4.93
C PRO A 39 5.64 16.39 -4.84
N LEU A 40 6.70 15.69 -5.29
CA LEU A 40 6.86 14.26 -5.11
C LEU A 40 6.88 13.91 -3.62
N PHE A 41 6.13 12.87 -3.27
CA PHE A 41 6.10 12.30 -1.90
C PHE A 41 5.77 13.31 -0.81
N GLU A 42 4.89 14.28 -1.09
CA GLU A 42 4.49 15.33 -0.14
C GLU A 42 3.89 14.76 1.15
N TYR A 43 3.28 13.56 1.09
CA TYR A 43 2.66 12.89 2.24
C TYR A 43 3.53 11.78 2.87
N ALA A 44 4.70 11.50 2.33
CA ALA A 44 5.56 10.47 2.92
C ALA A 44 6.00 10.81 4.36
N PRO A 45 6.32 12.07 4.71
CA PRO A 45 6.60 12.44 6.10
C PRO A 45 5.42 12.21 7.04
N LEU A 46 4.19 12.44 6.58
CA LEU A 46 2.98 12.18 7.35
C LEU A 46 2.82 10.69 7.68
N LEU A 47 3.04 9.81 6.70
CA LEU A 47 3.00 8.38 6.95
C LEU A 47 4.12 7.96 7.91
N ALA A 48 5.33 8.49 7.76
CA ALA A 48 6.43 8.21 8.67
C ALA A 48 6.10 8.59 10.11
N GLU A 49 5.46 9.75 10.32
CA GLU A 49 4.99 10.22 11.63
C GLU A 49 3.94 9.27 12.22
N MET A 50 2.94 8.87 11.43
CA MET A 50 1.90 7.93 11.90
C MET A 50 2.47 6.58 12.32
N LEU A 51 3.51 6.11 11.64
CA LEU A 51 4.13 4.81 11.91
C LEU A 51 5.21 4.86 13.00
N GLU A 52 5.66 6.03 13.41
CA GLU A 52 6.75 6.18 14.39
C GLU A 52 6.51 5.38 15.68
N PRO A 53 5.31 5.41 16.32
CA PRO A 53 5.05 4.64 17.53
C PRO A 53 5.02 3.12 17.33
N TYR A 54 5.04 2.65 16.08
CA TYR A 54 4.82 1.26 15.70
C TYR A 54 5.98 0.73 14.85
N PRO A 55 7.15 0.45 15.48
CA PRO A 55 8.36 0.08 14.73
C PRO A 55 8.29 -1.29 14.04
N ASP A 56 7.35 -2.15 14.43
CA ASP A 56 7.15 -3.49 13.89
C ASP A 56 6.36 -3.50 12.57
N VAL A 57 5.69 -2.42 12.20
CA VAL A 57 4.93 -2.34 10.95
C VAL A 57 5.87 -2.43 9.75
N GLN A 58 5.63 -3.44 8.92
CA GLN A 58 6.33 -3.65 7.66
C GLN A 58 5.57 -3.03 6.50
N ILE A 59 6.28 -2.67 5.44
CA ILE A 59 5.71 -2.10 4.21
C ILE A 59 5.98 -3.05 3.05
N VAL A 60 4.93 -3.26 2.25
CA VAL A 60 4.99 -3.91 0.93
C VAL A 60 4.58 -2.89 -0.12
N LEU A 61 5.44 -2.65 -1.09
CA LEU A 61 5.16 -1.68 -2.16
C LEU A 61 4.31 -2.30 -3.25
N THR A 62 3.26 -1.58 -3.65
CA THR A 62 2.33 -1.99 -4.72
C THR A 62 2.45 -1.13 -5.98
N THR A 63 3.34 -0.15 -5.96
CA THR A 63 3.47 0.87 -7.01
C THR A 63 3.87 0.30 -8.37
N SER A 64 3.24 0.81 -9.42
CA SER A 64 3.60 0.50 -10.81
C SER A 64 4.96 1.08 -11.25
N TRP A 65 5.58 1.93 -10.45
CA TRP A 65 6.94 2.40 -10.71
C TRP A 65 7.94 1.24 -10.86
N LEU A 66 7.65 0.11 -10.17
CA LEU A 66 8.46 -1.11 -10.25
C LEU A 66 8.39 -1.83 -11.60
N ASP A 67 7.47 -1.46 -12.48
CA ASP A 67 7.40 -1.98 -13.84
C ASP A 67 8.47 -1.36 -14.75
N THR A 68 9.00 -0.20 -14.38
CA THR A 68 9.97 0.57 -15.18
C THR A 68 11.27 0.91 -14.47
N LEU A 69 11.28 0.93 -13.15
CA LEU A 69 12.45 1.31 -12.35
C LEU A 69 12.88 0.16 -11.44
N PRO A 70 14.18 0.00 -11.18
CA PRO A 70 14.67 -1.00 -10.24
C PRO A 70 14.25 -0.69 -8.80
N LEU A 71 14.12 -1.73 -7.99
CA LEU A 71 13.62 -1.66 -6.62
C LEU A 71 14.43 -0.68 -5.74
N ASP A 72 15.73 -0.71 -5.81
CA ASP A 72 16.59 0.17 -5.02
C ASP A 72 16.34 1.65 -5.34
N GLN A 73 16.14 1.97 -6.61
CA GLN A 73 15.78 3.31 -7.04
C GLN A 73 14.39 3.71 -6.52
N VAL A 74 13.40 2.82 -6.66
CA VAL A 74 12.03 3.08 -6.18
C VAL A 74 12.01 3.33 -4.67
N VAL A 75 12.72 2.51 -3.90
CA VAL A 75 12.83 2.68 -2.44
C VAL A 75 13.58 3.97 -2.07
N SER A 76 14.54 4.39 -2.88
CA SER A 76 15.33 5.62 -2.61
C SER A 76 14.51 6.91 -2.57
N TYR A 77 13.32 6.91 -3.15
CA TYR A 77 12.39 8.05 -3.07
C TYR A 77 11.73 8.21 -1.70
N LEU A 78 11.74 7.15 -0.89
CA LEU A 78 11.11 7.19 0.44
C LEU A 78 12.06 7.81 1.47
N PRO A 79 11.50 8.55 2.47
CA PRO A 79 12.27 8.88 3.67
C PRO A 79 12.85 7.62 4.31
N ALA A 80 14.02 7.72 4.93
CA ALA A 80 14.69 6.59 5.56
C ALA A 80 13.79 5.86 6.57
N ALA A 81 12.95 6.58 7.29
CA ALA A 81 12.00 6.02 8.25
C ALA A 81 10.96 5.07 7.62
N LEU A 82 10.62 5.25 6.34
CA LEU A 82 9.76 4.35 5.59
C LEU A 82 10.57 3.31 4.82
N ALA A 83 11.66 3.72 4.17
CA ALA A 83 12.49 2.84 3.35
C ALA A 83 12.95 1.59 4.12
N ARG A 84 13.38 1.76 5.37
CA ARG A 84 13.83 0.66 6.23
C ARG A 84 12.74 -0.36 6.59
N ARG A 85 11.45 0.00 6.40
CA ARG A 85 10.30 -0.87 6.66
C ARG A 85 9.93 -1.75 5.48
N VAL A 86 10.46 -1.46 4.31
CA VAL A 86 10.10 -2.17 3.06
C VAL A 86 10.69 -3.58 3.11
N VAL A 87 9.83 -4.58 3.10
CA VAL A 87 10.19 -6.00 3.18
C VAL A 87 9.90 -6.75 1.89
N GLY A 88 9.15 -6.15 0.96
CA GLY A 88 8.78 -6.80 -0.28
C GLY A 88 7.96 -5.89 -1.19
N THR A 89 7.61 -6.45 -2.33
CA THR A 89 6.78 -5.79 -3.34
C THR A 89 5.81 -6.79 -3.95
N THR A 90 4.75 -6.29 -4.58
CA THR A 90 3.85 -7.11 -5.40
C THR A 90 4.31 -7.23 -6.85
N CYS A 91 5.47 -6.67 -7.20
CA CYS A 91 6.07 -6.76 -8.53
C CYS A 91 6.24 -8.23 -8.95
N GLY A 92 5.85 -8.55 -10.18
CA GLY A 92 5.91 -9.91 -10.70
C GLY A 92 4.67 -10.76 -10.47
N ILE A 93 3.76 -10.36 -9.60
CA ILE A 93 2.45 -10.99 -9.49
C ILE A 93 1.56 -10.44 -10.60
N LYS A 94 1.04 -11.34 -11.45
CA LYS A 94 0.20 -10.96 -12.59
C LYS A 94 -1.26 -11.28 -12.32
N ALA A 95 -2.14 -10.31 -12.58
CA ALA A 95 -3.57 -10.53 -12.57
C ALA A 95 -4.01 -11.28 -13.83
N ARG A 96 -5.08 -12.07 -13.71
CA ARG A 96 -5.75 -12.69 -14.86
C ARG A 96 -6.47 -11.62 -15.68
N PHE A 97 -6.67 -11.90 -16.97
CA PHE A 97 -7.27 -10.97 -17.93
C PHE A 97 -8.61 -10.40 -17.46
N GLY A 98 -9.49 -11.23 -16.87
CA GLY A 98 -10.78 -10.77 -16.36
C GLY A 98 -10.67 -9.65 -15.31
N TYR A 99 -9.69 -9.75 -14.41
CA TYR A 99 -9.44 -8.70 -13.38
C TYR A 99 -8.82 -7.43 -13.97
N LEU A 100 -8.05 -7.56 -15.04
CA LEU A 100 -7.55 -6.40 -15.78
C LEU A 100 -8.70 -5.66 -16.44
N MET A 101 -9.67 -6.39 -16.99
CA MET A 101 -10.81 -5.81 -17.71
C MET A 101 -11.84 -5.17 -16.79
N ASP A 102 -12.06 -5.69 -15.59
CA ASP A 102 -13.04 -5.14 -14.64
C ASP A 102 -12.46 -4.12 -13.65
N GLY A 103 -11.15 -3.83 -13.75
CA GLY A 103 -10.47 -2.85 -12.91
C GLY A 103 -10.06 -3.37 -11.53
N SER A 104 -10.22 -4.65 -11.23
CA SER A 104 -9.91 -5.24 -9.92
C SER A 104 -8.52 -5.88 -9.83
N ALA A 105 -7.66 -5.65 -10.83
CA ALA A 105 -6.34 -6.28 -10.91
C ALA A 105 -5.47 -5.99 -9.69
N ARG A 106 -5.42 -4.76 -9.20
CA ARG A 106 -4.63 -4.38 -8.02
C ARG A 106 -5.10 -5.14 -6.78
N THR A 107 -6.39 -5.18 -6.55
CA THR A 107 -7.00 -5.91 -5.43
C THR A 107 -6.68 -7.41 -5.49
N TYR A 108 -6.78 -8.01 -6.67
CA TYR A 108 -6.40 -9.41 -6.88
C TYR A 108 -4.92 -9.67 -6.57
N ILE A 109 -4.03 -8.79 -7.02
CA ILE A 109 -2.58 -8.91 -6.79
C ILE A 109 -2.26 -8.85 -5.29
N ILE A 110 -2.83 -7.88 -4.57
CA ILE A 110 -2.65 -7.75 -3.12
C ILE A 110 -3.18 -8.98 -2.40
N ARG A 111 -4.39 -9.44 -2.74
CA ARG A 111 -4.97 -10.67 -2.16
C ARG A 111 -4.07 -11.88 -2.38
N SER A 112 -3.50 -12.02 -3.57
CA SER A 112 -2.59 -13.12 -3.90
C SER A 112 -1.33 -13.10 -3.05
N TYR A 113 -0.76 -11.91 -2.82
CA TYR A 113 0.39 -11.72 -1.91
C TYR A 113 0.03 -12.10 -0.47
N VAL A 114 -1.12 -11.61 0.01
CA VAL A 114 -1.62 -11.90 1.36
C VAL A 114 -1.75 -13.41 1.58
N PHE A 115 -2.34 -14.14 0.64
CA PHE A 115 -2.47 -15.60 0.74
C PHE A 115 -1.12 -16.30 0.68
N ALA A 116 -0.26 -15.92 -0.24
CA ALA A 116 1.07 -16.54 -0.39
C ALA A 116 1.93 -16.36 0.86
N LYS A 117 1.86 -15.20 1.51
CA LYS A 117 2.61 -14.86 2.72
C LYS A 117 1.85 -15.16 4.01
N ARG A 118 0.59 -15.59 3.93
CA ARG A 118 -0.28 -15.89 5.08
C ARG A 118 -0.40 -14.71 6.05
N LEU A 119 -0.51 -13.51 5.52
CA LEU A 119 -0.65 -12.31 6.34
C LEU A 119 -2.00 -12.27 7.03
N LYS A 120 -1.99 -11.98 8.32
CA LYS A 120 -3.19 -11.85 9.13
C LYS A 120 -3.55 -10.39 9.40
N ASN A 121 -2.57 -9.60 9.78
CA ASN A 121 -2.74 -8.20 10.17
C ASN A 121 -2.22 -7.29 9.04
N TRP A 122 -3.12 -6.88 8.15
CA TRP A 122 -2.71 -6.08 7.01
C TRP A 122 -3.76 -5.03 6.64
N LEU A 123 -3.30 -3.96 6.03
CA LEU A 123 -4.10 -2.90 5.43
C LEU A 123 -3.44 -2.50 4.12
N ALA A 124 -4.23 -2.18 3.10
CA ALA A 124 -3.73 -1.62 1.85
C ALA A 124 -4.28 -0.21 1.65
N ILE A 125 -3.41 0.74 1.39
CA ILE A 125 -3.74 2.11 1.03
C ILE A 125 -3.32 2.35 -0.42
N ASP A 126 -4.29 2.55 -1.29
CA ASP A 126 -4.06 2.56 -2.74
C ASP A 126 -5.23 3.24 -3.45
N ASP A 127 -4.97 3.96 -4.54
CA ASP A 127 -6.01 4.60 -5.35
C ASP A 127 -6.65 3.68 -6.40
N SER A 128 -6.19 2.43 -6.47
CA SER A 128 -6.59 1.47 -7.51
C SER A 128 -7.17 0.15 -6.96
N VAL A 129 -7.49 0.08 -5.66
CA VAL A 129 -8.01 -1.15 -5.03
C VAL A 129 -9.53 -1.28 -5.18
N PHE A 130 -9.97 -1.44 -6.42
CA PHE A 130 -11.38 -1.64 -6.75
C PHE A 130 -11.81 -3.10 -6.63
N GLY A 131 -13.12 -3.34 -6.56
CA GLY A 131 -13.71 -4.67 -6.63
C GLY A 131 -13.55 -5.52 -5.38
N ALA A 132 -13.32 -4.93 -4.21
CA ALA A 132 -13.16 -5.65 -2.94
C ALA A 132 -14.33 -6.58 -2.64
N PHE A 133 -15.56 -6.14 -2.89
CA PHE A 133 -16.77 -6.91 -2.65
C PHE A 133 -16.81 -8.21 -3.48
N HIS A 134 -16.43 -8.15 -4.76
CA HIS A 134 -16.45 -9.31 -5.65
C HIS A 134 -15.32 -10.30 -5.37
N LEU A 135 -14.22 -9.84 -4.78
CA LEU A 135 -13.06 -10.66 -4.46
C LEU A 135 -13.03 -11.15 -3.01
N SER A 136 -13.96 -10.68 -2.18
CA SER A 136 -14.16 -11.18 -0.83
C SER A 136 -14.72 -12.61 -0.84
N THR A 137 -14.36 -13.36 0.18
CA THR A 137 -14.86 -14.72 0.41
C THR A 137 -15.46 -14.83 1.80
N ASP A 138 -16.13 -15.95 2.10
CA ASP A 138 -16.67 -16.22 3.45
C ASP A 138 -15.59 -16.21 4.54
N PHE A 139 -14.34 -16.40 4.16
CA PHE A 139 -13.19 -16.46 5.08
C PHE A 139 -12.36 -15.17 5.11
N LEU A 140 -12.57 -14.25 4.17
CA LEU A 140 -11.81 -13.01 4.07
C LEU A 140 -12.67 -11.88 3.52
N ASP A 141 -13.02 -10.94 4.38
CA ASP A 141 -13.64 -9.70 3.99
C ASP A 141 -12.55 -8.69 3.57
N LEU A 142 -12.35 -8.55 2.27
CA LEU A 142 -11.34 -7.62 1.73
C LEU A 142 -11.69 -6.17 1.98
N SER A 143 -12.97 -5.81 2.10
CA SER A 143 -13.38 -4.41 2.28
C SER A 143 -12.89 -3.80 3.59
N SER A 144 -12.69 -4.62 4.63
CA SER A 144 -12.13 -4.16 5.91
C SER A 144 -10.61 -3.93 5.87
N HIS A 145 -9.93 -4.45 4.84
CA HIS A 145 -8.48 -4.37 4.67
C HIS A 145 -8.03 -3.41 3.56
N LEU A 146 -8.95 -2.85 2.80
CA LEU A 146 -8.65 -1.98 1.67
C LEU A 146 -9.17 -0.57 1.91
N VAL A 147 -8.29 0.40 1.73
CA VAL A 147 -8.63 1.82 1.75
C VAL A 147 -8.43 2.37 0.35
N LEU A 148 -9.53 2.56 -0.39
CA LEU A 148 -9.50 3.17 -1.71
C LEU A 148 -9.38 4.69 -1.57
N LEU A 149 -8.28 5.23 -2.11
CA LEU A 149 -7.98 6.65 -2.04
C LEU A 149 -8.44 7.39 -3.29
N ASP A 150 -8.78 8.67 -3.10
CA ASP A 150 -8.88 9.63 -4.21
C ASP A 150 -7.47 10.06 -4.61
N ALA A 151 -7.09 9.84 -5.86
CA ALA A 151 -5.75 10.15 -6.38
C ALA A 151 -5.36 11.64 -6.23
N GLN A 152 -6.33 12.54 -6.14
CA GLN A 152 -6.10 13.98 -5.94
C GLN A 152 -5.99 14.38 -4.46
N ARG A 153 -6.16 13.46 -3.55
CA ARG A 153 -6.09 13.67 -2.11
C ARG A 153 -5.03 12.81 -1.42
N GLY A 154 -4.84 11.57 -1.87
CA GLY A 154 -3.94 10.61 -1.26
C GLY A 154 -4.21 10.45 0.23
N ILE A 155 -3.19 10.15 1.01
CA ILE A 155 -3.29 10.09 2.48
C ILE A 155 -3.37 11.48 3.15
N GLY A 156 -3.37 12.57 2.38
CA GLY A 156 -3.74 13.90 2.86
C GLY A 156 -5.20 14.00 3.29
N ASP A 157 -6.05 13.05 2.89
CA ASP A 157 -7.44 12.96 3.32
C ASP A 157 -7.55 12.56 4.80
N ALA A 158 -8.27 13.36 5.59
CA ALA A 158 -8.39 13.15 7.04
C ALA A 158 -9.09 11.82 7.38
N GLN A 159 -10.04 11.36 6.56
CA GLN A 159 -10.72 10.08 6.78
C GLN A 159 -9.78 8.90 6.53
N VAL A 160 -8.92 9.01 5.53
CA VAL A 160 -7.88 7.99 5.26
C VAL A 160 -6.89 7.92 6.43
N GLN A 161 -6.42 9.08 6.91
CA GLN A 161 -5.54 9.14 8.08
C GLN A 161 -6.18 8.49 9.31
N GLN A 162 -7.45 8.78 9.55
CA GLN A 162 -8.20 8.18 10.66
C GLN A 162 -8.25 6.65 10.52
N ARG A 163 -8.54 6.14 9.32
CA ARG A 163 -8.59 4.69 9.07
C ARG A 163 -7.24 4.01 9.29
N ILE A 164 -6.15 4.65 8.88
CA ILE A 164 -4.80 4.13 9.14
C ILE A 164 -4.54 4.06 10.67
N ARG A 165 -4.87 5.12 11.41
CA ARG A 165 -4.68 5.15 12.87
C ARG A 165 -5.51 4.10 13.59
N GLU A 166 -6.75 3.91 13.17
CA GLU A 166 -7.62 2.86 13.72
C GLU A 166 -7.02 1.47 13.51
N TRP A 167 -6.52 1.19 12.30
CA TRP A 167 -5.86 -0.07 12.01
C TRP A 167 -4.61 -0.28 12.88
N LEU A 168 -3.79 0.76 13.04
CA LEU A 168 -2.59 0.67 13.88
C LEU A 168 -2.92 0.30 15.33
N VAL A 169 -4.01 0.83 15.88
CA VAL A 169 -4.50 0.47 17.20
C VAL A 169 -5.04 -0.96 17.24
N GLU A 170 -5.82 -1.36 16.22
CA GLU A 170 -6.40 -2.71 16.12
C GLU A 170 -5.33 -3.80 16.10
N VAL A 171 -4.23 -3.60 15.37
CA VAL A 171 -3.16 -4.61 15.25
C VAL A 171 -2.13 -4.56 16.37
N HIS A 172 -2.22 -3.57 17.25
CA HIS A 172 -1.38 -3.42 18.44
C HIS A 172 -2.26 -3.37 19.71
N PRO A 173 -2.98 -4.46 20.03
CA PRO A 173 -3.83 -4.45 21.21
C PRO A 173 -3.00 -4.18 22.47
N LEU A 174 -3.56 -3.39 23.38
CA LEU A 174 -2.94 -3.19 24.69
C LEU A 174 -2.76 -4.56 25.35
N SER A 175 -1.52 -4.87 25.76
CA SER A 175 -1.28 -6.08 26.53
C SER A 175 -2.08 -5.97 27.82
N SER A 176 -3.04 -6.89 28.03
CA SER A 176 -3.71 -7.05 29.33
C SER A 176 -2.64 -7.41 30.35
N SER A 177 -2.34 -6.48 31.20
CA SER A 177 -1.51 -6.69 32.39
C SER A 177 -2.24 -7.57 33.41
#